data_5569c9b2e6aa747f1bfccabd1b761590
#
_entry.id   5569c9b2e6aa747f1bfccabd1b761590
#
_cell.length_a   1.000
_cell.length_b   1.000
_cell.length_c   1.000
_cell.angle_alpha   90.00
_cell.angle_beta   90.00
_cell.angle_gamma   90.00
#
_symmetry.space_group_name_H-M   'P 1'
#
loop_
_entity.id
_entity.type
_entity.pdbx_description
1 polymer ?
#
loop_
_entity_poly.entity_id
_entity_poly.type
_entity_poly.pdbx_seq_one_letter_code
_entity_poly.pdbx_strand_id
1 'polypeptide(L)'
;MTFEQYRYFRDVGLGGQLPDAQVNRSFRGSAPHRGRAGADLALGTGSRWREWATVLLPELGIGPGAARSAAEFTVQACAKYGKVRTIYVPEDAIDSVDTYCLLERPELARAAARTLARKHRDLFVVKAIDYADGRVRGTLQGVEREYAISAMPAHLRRISVHEGEFGLEALAVFICRGGLMPGADSWKRYRHAAWRRMVGLADETTPHLPAKRWRWHDLRHTYALQLLPYLENLMDGEEPDHARRQRRHRSYLTGHIRYNPLLIVSRRLGHSSPETTYAYLEYTDDLIHDFEEAFRNWLGDGEATYAQIAAHALGVGANGGGTP
;
A
#
# COMPACT_ATOMS: atom_id res chain seq x y z
N MET A 1 3.79 10.95 11.10
CA MET A 1 5.14 10.74 10.52
C MET A 1 5.28 11.75 9.40
N THR A 2 6.34 12.57 9.42
CA THR A 2 6.66 13.45 8.29
C THR A 2 7.15 12.61 7.10
N PHE A 3 7.24 13.24 5.93
CA PHE A 3 7.70 12.53 4.73
C PHE A 3 9.19 12.17 4.82
N GLU A 4 10.01 13.05 5.36
CA GLU A 4 11.44 12.79 5.62
C GLU A 4 11.63 11.64 6.62
N GLN A 5 10.85 11.62 7.69
CA GLN A 5 10.83 10.51 8.63
C GLN A 5 10.42 9.19 7.94
N TYR A 6 9.45 9.24 7.01
CA TYR A 6 9.05 8.09 6.21
C TYR A 6 10.19 7.60 5.32
N ARG A 7 10.84 8.50 4.56
CA ARG A 7 12.00 8.14 3.72
C ARG A 7 13.10 7.51 4.56
N TYR A 8 13.41 8.09 5.70
CA TYR A 8 14.41 7.53 6.61
C TYR A 8 14.02 6.14 7.13
N PHE A 9 12.75 5.94 7.50
CA PHE A 9 12.24 4.62 7.87
C PHE A 9 12.32 3.61 6.72
N ARG A 10 11.90 4.01 5.51
CA ARG A 10 11.88 3.16 4.32
C ARG A 10 13.30 2.79 3.87
N ASP A 11 14.19 3.77 3.74
CA ASP A 11 15.48 3.59 3.08
C ASP A 11 16.57 3.15 4.07
N VAL A 12 16.69 3.79 5.20
CA VAL A 12 17.69 3.42 6.22
C VAL A 12 17.16 2.28 7.09
N GLY A 13 15.96 2.43 7.61
CA GLY A 13 15.37 1.45 8.51
C GLY A 13 15.11 0.10 7.86
N LEU A 14 14.39 0.06 6.77
CA LEU A 14 13.99 -1.17 6.06
C LEU A 14 14.95 -1.51 4.93
N GLY A 15 15.37 -0.53 4.17
CA GLY A 15 16.09 -0.65 2.89
C GLY A 15 17.60 -0.87 3.00
N GLY A 16 18.19 -0.70 4.18
CA GLY A 16 19.62 -0.95 4.38
C GLY A 16 20.55 0.09 3.74
N GLN A 17 20.08 1.33 3.61
CA GLN A 17 20.95 2.46 3.28
C GLN A 17 21.54 3.10 4.53
N LEU A 18 22.59 3.89 4.34
CA LEU A 18 23.09 4.86 5.31
C LEU A 18 22.31 6.18 5.16
N PRO A 19 22.38 7.11 6.14
CA PRO A 19 21.71 8.42 6.03
C PRO A 19 22.10 9.23 4.79
N ASP A 20 23.31 9.07 4.30
CA ASP A 20 23.84 9.67 3.06
C ASP A 20 23.44 8.94 1.77
N ALA A 21 22.44 8.06 1.84
CA ALA A 21 21.94 7.22 0.75
C ALA A 21 22.92 6.14 0.22
N GLN A 22 24.11 5.99 0.78
CA GLN A 22 25.01 4.93 0.40
C GLN A 22 24.53 3.55 0.90
N VAL A 23 24.98 2.49 0.23
CA VAL A 23 24.65 1.11 0.64
C VAL A 23 25.36 0.78 1.95
N ASN A 24 24.61 0.41 2.96
CA ASN A 24 25.16 -0.06 4.21
C ASN A 24 25.67 -1.52 4.09
N ARG A 25 26.96 -1.69 3.90
CA ARG A 25 27.60 -3.02 3.79
C ARG A 25 27.47 -3.88 5.05
N SER A 26 27.17 -3.25 6.19
CA SER A 26 26.92 -3.94 7.46
C SER A 26 25.45 -4.35 7.65
N PHE A 27 24.58 -4.05 6.70
CA PHE A 27 23.17 -4.40 6.77
C PHE A 27 22.98 -5.92 6.87
N ARG A 28 22.29 -6.34 7.89
CA ARG A 28 21.97 -7.76 8.16
C ARG A 28 20.47 -8.06 8.09
N GLY A 29 19.69 -7.14 7.51
CA GLY A 29 18.28 -7.37 7.25
C GLY A 29 18.06 -8.38 6.12
N SER A 30 16.97 -9.13 6.20
CA SER A 30 16.57 -10.02 5.10
C SER A 30 15.60 -9.30 4.19
N ALA A 31 15.88 -9.25 2.90
CA ALA A 31 15.00 -8.70 1.88
C ALA A 31 14.66 -7.20 2.10
N PRO A 32 15.63 -6.28 1.89
CA PRO A 32 15.42 -4.84 2.00
C PRO A 32 14.36 -4.30 1.03
N HIS A 33 14.33 -4.78 -0.22
CA HIS A 33 13.31 -4.37 -1.18
C HIS A 33 11.90 -4.80 -0.78
N ARG A 34 11.74 -5.99 -0.15
CA ARG A 34 10.45 -6.37 0.44
C ARG A 34 10.01 -5.38 1.51
N GLY A 35 10.95 -4.94 2.35
CA GLY A 35 10.67 -3.96 3.40
C GLY A 35 10.19 -2.63 2.84
N ARG A 36 10.88 -2.12 1.83
CA ARG A 36 10.51 -0.89 1.10
C ARG A 36 9.16 -1.04 0.42
N ALA A 37 8.98 -2.06 -0.42
CA ALA A 37 7.74 -2.31 -1.13
C ALA A 37 6.52 -2.44 -0.18
N GLY A 38 6.70 -3.09 0.97
CA GLY A 38 5.66 -3.17 2.00
C GLY A 38 5.32 -1.82 2.62
N ALA A 39 6.31 -0.94 2.83
CA ALA A 39 6.10 0.40 3.35
C ALA A 39 5.44 1.32 2.30
N ASP A 40 5.93 1.29 1.05
CA ASP A 40 5.37 2.07 -0.05
C ASP A 40 3.92 1.66 -0.36
N LEU A 41 3.63 0.36 -0.38
CA LEU A 41 2.27 -0.13 -0.54
C LEU A 41 1.36 0.28 0.64
N ALA A 42 1.86 0.20 1.88
CA ALA A 42 1.10 0.59 3.06
C ALA A 42 0.80 2.10 3.10
N LEU A 43 1.80 2.94 2.77
CA LEU A 43 1.63 4.39 2.70
C LEU A 43 0.78 4.78 1.50
N GLY A 44 1.12 4.32 0.30
CA GLY A 44 0.47 4.73 -0.94
C GLY A 44 -1.00 4.33 -1.05
N THR A 45 -1.40 3.26 -0.38
CA THR A 45 -2.80 2.81 -0.37
C THR A 45 -3.60 3.23 0.86
N GLY A 46 -2.94 3.69 1.91
CA GLY A 46 -3.57 3.93 3.21
C GLY A 46 -4.24 2.68 3.80
N SER A 47 -3.89 1.48 3.32
CA SER A 47 -4.55 0.23 3.68
C SER A 47 -4.20 -0.22 5.10
N ARG A 48 -5.11 -0.99 5.70
CA ARG A 48 -4.82 -1.66 6.98
C ARG A 48 -3.80 -2.77 6.77
N TRP A 49 -3.04 -3.09 7.85
CA TRP A 49 -2.00 -4.11 7.80
C TRP A 49 -2.47 -5.42 7.15
N ARG A 50 -3.65 -5.92 7.49
CA ARG A 50 -4.18 -7.17 6.90
C ARG A 50 -4.48 -7.04 5.41
N GLU A 51 -4.78 -5.86 4.93
CA GLU A 51 -5.16 -5.62 3.54
C GLU A 51 -3.89 -5.61 2.66
N TRP A 52 -2.89 -4.77 2.97
CA TRP A 52 -1.68 -4.69 2.16
C TRP A 52 -0.71 -5.85 2.38
N ALA A 53 -0.60 -6.39 3.61
CA ALA A 53 0.36 -7.46 3.91
C ALA A 53 -0.08 -8.84 3.41
N THR A 54 -1.34 -8.99 2.98
CA THR A 54 -1.88 -10.25 2.45
C THR A 54 -2.21 -10.19 0.97
N VAL A 55 -1.78 -9.16 0.27
CA VAL A 55 -1.95 -9.00 -1.18
C VAL A 55 -1.35 -10.19 -1.92
N LEU A 56 -2.07 -10.66 -2.93
CA LEU A 56 -1.65 -11.73 -3.83
C LEU A 56 -1.17 -11.16 -5.17
N LEU A 57 -0.26 -11.84 -5.84
CA LEU A 57 0.28 -11.45 -7.14
C LEU A 57 -0.81 -11.11 -8.17
N PRO A 58 -1.90 -11.90 -8.31
CA PRO A 58 -2.95 -11.58 -9.26
C PRO A 58 -3.69 -10.28 -8.98
N GLU A 59 -3.74 -9.83 -7.73
CA GLU A 59 -4.40 -8.57 -7.36
C GLU A 59 -3.64 -7.33 -7.85
N LEU A 60 -2.34 -7.49 -8.12
CA LEU A 60 -1.49 -6.45 -8.70
C LEU A 60 -1.18 -6.68 -10.19
N GLY A 61 -1.90 -7.58 -10.84
CA GLY A 61 -1.65 -7.92 -12.23
C GLY A 61 -0.27 -8.53 -12.46
N ILE A 62 0.29 -9.24 -11.47
CA ILE A 62 1.58 -9.91 -11.56
C ILE A 62 1.34 -11.41 -11.72
N GLY A 63 1.93 -12.03 -12.73
CA GLY A 63 1.88 -13.47 -12.94
C GLY A 63 1.69 -13.86 -14.40
N PRO A 64 1.74 -15.17 -14.71
CA PRO A 64 1.57 -15.67 -16.07
C PRO A 64 0.19 -15.29 -16.64
N GLY A 65 0.16 -14.64 -17.78
CA GLY A 65 -1.07 -14.22 -18.46
C GLY A 65 -1.76 -12.99 -17.84
N ALA A 66 -1.16 -12.35 -16.85
CA ALA A 66 -1.68 -11.11 -16.31
C ALA A 66 -1.48 -9.96 -17.31
N ALA A 67 -2.56 -9.25 -17.63
CA ALA A 67 -2.43 -7.92 -18.23
C ALA A 67 -2.11 -6.92 -17.12
N ARG A 68 -1.01 -6.20 -17.26
CA ARG A 68 -0.57 -5.20 -16.28
C ARG A 68 -1.44 -3.95 -16.42
N SER A 69 -2.60 -3.97 -15.81
CA SER A 69 -3.53 -2.83 -15.85
C SER A 69 -4.12 -2.50 -14.48
N ALA A 70 -3.79 -3.28 -13.44
CA ALA A 70 -4.45 -3.13 -12.16
C ALA A 70 -3.77 -2.07 -11.30
N ALA A 71 -4.22 -0.82 -11.45
CA ALA A 71 -4.01 0.21 -10.45
C ALA A 71 -4.92 0.03 -9.22
N GLU A 72 -5.74 -1.02 -9.19
CA GLU A 72 -6.69 -1.25 -8.10
C GLU A 72 -7.06 -2.72 -7.90
N PHE A 73 -7.37 -3.09 -6.67
CA PHE A 73 -7.87 -4.41 -6.32
C PHE A 73 -8.96 -4.34 -5.24
N THR A 74 -9.81 -5.36 -5.21
CA THR A 74 -10.92 -5.41 -4.25
C THR A 74 -10.58 -6.29 -3.07
N VAL A 75 -10.80 -5.78 -1.85
CA VAL A 75 -10.69 -6.54 -0.59
C VAL A 75 -12.05 -6.71 0.05
N GLN A 76 -12.27 -7.89 0.63
CA GLN A 76 -13.46 -8.23 1.40
C GLN A 76 -13.09 -9.00 2.67
N ALA A 77 -12.61 -10.22 2.55
CA ALA A 77 -12.34 -11.08 3.71
C ALA A 77 -11.19 -10.58 4.59
N CYS A 78 -10.21 -9.85 4.02
CA CYS A 78 -9.12 -9.23 4.76
C CYS A 78 -9.47 -7.83 5.29
N ALA A 79 -10.58 -7.25 4.85
CA ALA A 79 -11.06 -5.96 5.32
C ALA A 79 -11.70 -6.07 6.71
N LYS A 80 -11.65 -4.97 7.46
CA LYS A 80 -12.31 -4.90 8.78
C LYS A 80 -13.82 -5.06 8.61
N TYR A 81 -14.41 -5.99 9.35
CA TYR A 81 -15.82 -6.34 9.30
C TYR A 81 -16.31 -6.91 7.95
N GLY A 82 -15.41 -7.41 7.09
CA GLY A 82 -15.78 -7.98 5.80
C GLY A 82 -16.37 -6.97 4.80
N LYS A 83 -16.17 -5.67 5.02
CA LYS A 83 -16.67 -4.63 4.12
C LYS A 83 -15.90 -4.66 2.80
N VAL A 84 -16.64 -4.83 1.72
CA VAL A 84 -16.08 -4.76 0.36
C VAL A 84 -15.60 -3.34 0.09
N ARG A 85 -14.37 -3.19 -0.38
CA ARG A 85 -13.84 -1.93 -0.88
C ARG A 85 -12.76 -2.15 -1.92
N THR A 86 -12.66 -1.22 -2.85
CA THR A 86 -11.58 -1.16 -3.82
C THR A 86 -10.42 -0.36 -3.23
N ILE A 87 -9.22 -0.89 -3.38
CA ILE A 87 -7.96 -0.24 -3.00
C ILE A 87 -7.25 0.15 -4.29
N TYR A 88 -6.99 1.44 -4.41
CA TYR A 88 -6.14 1.97 -5.47
C TYR A 88 -4.67 1.85 -5.07
N VAL A 89 -3.83 1.41 -6.00
CA VAL A 89 -2.38 1.27 -5.81
C VAL A 89 -1.68 2.29 -6.70
N PRO A 90 -0.94 3.25 -6.14
CA PRO A 90 -0.17 4.20 -6.92
C PRO A 90 0.98 3.52 -7.67
N GLU A 91 1.40 4.13 -8.77
CA GLU A 91 2.44 3.60 -9.64
C GLU A 91 3.77 3.39 -8.90
N ASP A 92 4.22 4.37 -8.12
CA ASP A 92 5.44 4.25 -7.30
C ASP A 92 5.42 3.03 -6.35
N ALA A 93 4.24 2.71 -5.78
CA ALA A 93 4.11 1.54 -4.92
C ALA A 93 4.15 0.24 -5.72
N ILE A 94 3.63 0.24 -6.96
CA ILE A 94 3.75 -0.88 -7.90
C ILE A 94 5.21 -1.07 -8.28
N ASP A 95 5.94 -0.01 -8.63
CA ASP A 95 7.35 -0.06 -9.00
C ASP A 95 8.24 -0.60 -7.87
N SER A 96 7.95 -0.20 -6.63
CA SER A 96 8.61 -0.78 -5.46
C SER A 96 8.33 -2.27 -5.29
N VAL A 97 7.09 -2.71 -5.55
CA VAL A 97 6.72 -4.14 -5.53
C VAL A 97 7.42 -4.88 -6.66
N ASP A 98 7.47 -4.32 -7.86
CA ASP A 98 8.15 -4.93 -8.99
C ASP A 98 9.64 -5.08 -8.75
N THR A 99 10.28 -4.04 -8.22
CA THR A 99 11.70 -4.10 -7.82
C THR A 99 11.95 -5.27 -6.85
N TYR A 100 11.07 -5.43 -5.86
CA TYR A 100 11.16 -6.57 -4.95
C TYR A 100 10.92 -7.91 -5.67
N CYS A 101 9.92 -7.99 -6.54
CA CYS A 101 9.58 -9.20 -7.29
C CYS A 101 10.70 -9.61 -8.26
N LEU A 102 11.43 -8.66 -8.80
CA LEU A 102 12.56 -8.92 -9.71
C LEU A 102 13.85 -9.29 -8.97
N LEU A 103 14.19 -8.58 -7.91
CA LEU A 103 15.52 -8.66 -7.29
C LEU A 103 15.61 -9.66 -6.14
N GLU A 104 14.57 -9.80 -5.31
CA GLU A 104 14.67 -10.57 -4.07
C GLU A 104 13.72 -11.76 -3.97
N ARG A 105 12.51 -11.60 -4.50
CA ARG A 105 11.48 -12.62 -4.39
C ARG A 105 11.90 -13.94 -5.07
N PRO A 106 12.54 -13.97 -6.26
CA PRO A 106 12.97 -15.22 -6.90
C PRO A 106 13.95 -16.03 -6.05
N GLU A 107 14.90 -15.37 -5.39
CA GLU A 107 15.85 -16.06 -4.51
C GLU A 107 15.17 -16.68 -3.29
N LEU A 108 14.20 -15.97 -2.71
CA LEU A 108 13.40 -16.49 -1.60
C LEU A 108 12.52 -17.67 -2.04
N ALA A 109 11.92 -17.60 -3.23
CA ALA A 109 11.10 -18.66 -3.81
C ALA A 109 11.95 -19.91 -4.08
N ARG A 110 13.08 -19.76 -4.77
CA ARG A 110 14.04 -20.84 -5.07
C ARG A 110 14.51 -21.54 -3.79
N ALA A 111 14.91 -20.78 -2.78
CA ALA A 111 15.39 -21.34 -1.50
C ALA A 111 14.29 -22.12 -0.75
N ALA A 112 13.04 -21.76 -0.93
CA ALA A 112 11.90 -22.37 -0.24
C ALA A 112 11.24 -23.54 -1.01
N ALA A 113 11.49 -23.70 -2.31
CA ALA A 113 10.79 -24.65 -3.18
C ALA A 113 10.73 -26.07 -2.63
N ARG A 114 11.86 -26.62 -2.14
CA ARG A 114 11.90 -27.96 -1.54
C ARG A 114 11.04 -28.06 -0.26
N THR A 115 10.95 -26.99 0.50
CA THR A 115 10.16 -26.96 1.75
C THR A 115 8.68 -26.93 1.43
N LEU A 116 8.27 -26.14 0.42
CA LEU A 116 6.87 -26.06 -0.03
C LEU A 116 6.44 -27.40 -0.66
N ALA A 117 7.29 -28.02 -1.49
CA ALA A 117 7.00 -29.32 -2.08
C ALA A 117 6.72 -30.40 -1.02
N ARG A 118 7.49 -30.43 0.08
CA ARG A 118 7.24 -31.37 1.20
C ARG A 118 5.93 -31.11 1.94
N LYS A 119 5.45 -29.88 1.94
CA LYS A 119 4.21 -29.44 2.61
C LYS A 119 3.01 -29.36 1.69
N HIS A 120 3.09 -29.84 0.43
CA HIS A 120 2.08 -29.63 -0.59
C HIS A 120 0.65 -30.01 -0.14
N ARG A 121 0.51 -31.04 0.73
CA ARG A 121 -0.80 -31.49 1.25
C ARG A 121 -1.51 -30.44 2.12
N ASP A 122 -0.74 -29.58 2.79
CA ASP A 122 -1.27 -28.54 3.69
C ASP A 122 -1.47 -27.20 2.95
N LEU A 123 -1.13 -27.14 1.66
CA LEU A 123 -1.18 -25.95 0.86
C LEU A 123 -2.40 -25.95 -0.08
N PHE A 124 -2.93 -24.78 -0.36
CA PHE A 124 -3.88 -24.58 -1.44
C PHE A 124 -3.09 -24.41 -2.75
N VAL A 125 -3.01 -25.44 -3.55
CA VAL A 125 -2.28 -25.44 -4.81
C VAL A 125 -3.20 -24.91 -5.90
N VAL A 126 -2.97 -23.66 -6.32
CA VAL A 126 -3.72 -22.98 -7.37
C VAL A 126 -3.25 -23.49 -8.72
N LYS A 127 -4.20 -23.99 -9.52
CA LYS A 127 -3.99 -24.55 -10.87
C LYS A 127 -4.38 -23.57 -11.98
N ALA A 128 -5.35 -22.70 -11.70
CA ALA A 128 -5.84 -21.71 -12.65
C ALA A 128 -6.20 -20.41 -11.94
N ILE A 129 -5.93 -19.32 -12.62
CA ILE A 129 -6.24 -17.95 -12.19
C ILE A 129 -7.08 -17.32 -13.32
N ASP A 130 -8.28 -16.89 -12.97
CA ASP A 130 -9.12 -16.06 -13.80
C ASP A 130 -8.93 -14.60 -13.39
N TYR A 131 -8.18 -13.85 -14.19
CA TYR A 131 -7.90 -12.46 -13.92
C TYR A 131 -9.09 -11.53 -14.18
N ALA A 132 -9.99 -11.92 -15.10
CA ALA A 132 -11.16 -11.13 -15.44
C ALA A 132 -12.19 -11.13 -14.30
N ASP A 133 -12.45 -12.32 -13.75
CA ASP A 133 -13.42 -12.49 -12.66
C ASP A 133 -12.78 -12.45 -11.27
N GLY A 134 -11.46 -12.31 -11.19
CA GLY A 134 -10.72 -12.29 -9.93
C GLY A 134 -10.89 -13.58 -9.12
N ARG A 135 -10.84 -14.73 -9.79
CA ARG A 135 -11.06 -16.07 -9.18
C ARG A 135 -9.83 -16.95 -9.29
N VAL A 136 -9.68 -17.84 -8.33
CA VAL A 136 -8.64 -18.87 -8.34
C VAL A 136 -9.27 -20.23 -8.13
N ARG A 137 -8.81 -21.21 -8.90
CA ARG A 137 -9.20 -22.61 -8.77
C ARG A 137 -7.98 -23.46 -8.46
N GLY A 138 -8.11 -24.41 -7.57
CA GLY A 138 -6.99 -25.26 -7.15
C GLY A 138 -7.42 -26.40 -6.24
N THR A 139 -6.45 -27.07 -5.64
CA THR A 139 -6.66 -28.23 -4.77
C THR A 139 -6.19 -27.92 -3.36
N LEU A 140 -7.03 -28.17 -2.36
CA LEU A 140 -6.71 -28.10 -0.94
C LEU A 140 -7.05 -29.45 -0.30
N GLN A 141 -6.05 -30.10 0.29
CA GLN A 141 -6.20 -31.43 0.91
C GLN A 141 -6.83 -32.48 -0.04
N GLY A 142 -6.47 -32.46 -1.31
CA GLY A 142 -7.00 -33.35 -2.33
C GLY A 142 -8.39 -33.00 -2.88
N VAL A 143 -9.03 -31.95 -2.36
CA VAL A 143 -10.36 -31.49 -2.81
C VAL A 143 -10.21 -30.27 -3.69
N GLU A 144 -10.85 -30.26 -4.86
CA GLU A 144 -10.92 -29.07 -5.71
C GLU A 144 -11.76 -27.99 -5.06
N ARG A 145 -11.24 -26.77 -5.12
CA ARG A 145 -11.86 -25.56 -4.55
C ARG A 145 -11.72 -24.40 -5.52
N GLU A 146 -12.70 -23.54 -5.49
CA GLU A 146 -12.67 -22.27 -6.22
C GLU A 146 -13.04 -21.13 -5.25
N TYR A 147 -12.31 -20.03 -5.35
CA TYR A 147 -12.52 -18.86 -4.50
C TYR A 147 -12.44 -17.57 -5.33
N ALA A 148 -13.30 -16.60 -5.02
CA ALA A 148 -13.03 -15.22 -5.39
C ALA A 148 -11.85 -14.70 -4.54
N ILE A 149 -10.86 -14.10 -5.17
CA ILE A 149 -9.65 -13.62 -4.48
C ILE A 149 -10.00 -12.65 -3.35
N SER A 150 -10.92 -11.71 -3.59
CA SER A 150 -11.39 -10.76 -2.58
C SER A 150 -11.98 -11.42 -1.33
N ALA A 151 -12.63 -12.57 -1.49
CA ALA A 151 -13.27 -13.33 -0.42
C ALA A 151 -12.32 -14.32 0.29
N MET A 152 -11.06 -14.46 -0.16
CA MET A 152 -10.10 -15.35 0.50
C MET A 152 -9.62 -14.76 1.84
N PRO A 153 -9.84 -15.47 2.97
CA PRO A 153 -9.35 -15.01 4.26
C PRO A 153 -7.83 -15.11 4.37
N ALA A 154 -7.23 -14.32 5.26
CA ALA A 154 -5.77 -14.21 5.38
C ALA A 154 -5.06 -15.54 5.60
N HIS A 155 -5.67 -16.51 6.30
CA HIS A 155 -5.06 -17.82 6.50
C HIS A 155 -4.99 -18.63 5.21
N LEU A 156 -6.03 -18.57 4.36
CA LEU A 156 -6.05 -19.24 3.06
C LEU A 156 -5.07 -18.58 2.08
N ARG A 157 -5.05 -17.25 2.02
CA ARG A 157 -4.05 -16.49 1.23
C ARG A 157 -2.62 -16.87 1.59
N ARG A 158 -2.35 -17.11 2.88
CA ARG A 158 -1.02 -17.47 3.38
C ARG A 158 -0.52 -18.81 2.88
N ILE A 159 -1.41 -19.78 2.70
CA ILE A 159 -1.07 -21.13 2.25
C ILE A 159 -1.30 -21.33 0.75
N SER A 160 -1.71 -20.29 0.03
CA SER A 160 -1.93 -20.37 -1.42
C SER A 160 -0.60 -20.35 -2.15
N VAL A 161 -0.40 -21.35 -2.99
CA VAL A 161 0.77 -21.52 -3.84
C VAL A 161 0.34 -21.83 -5.28
N HIS A 162 1.22 -21.58 -6.22
CA HIS A 162 1.05 -21.99 -7.63
C HIS A 162 2.32 -22.67 -8.13
N GLU A 163 2.26 -23.32 -9.27
CA GLU A 163 3.44 -23.84 -9.93
C GLU A 163 4.15 -22.70 -10.67
N GLY A 164 5.35 -22.37 -10.22
CA GLY A 164 6.20 -21.32 -10.75
C GLY A 164 7.52 -21.87 -11.31
N GLU A 165 8.48 -20.98 -11.54
CA GLU A 165 9.78 -21.32 -12.14
C GLU A 165 10.57 -22.34 -11.30
N PHE A 166 10.47 -22.26 -9.97
CA PHE A 166 11.25 -23.11 -9.05
C PHE A 166 10.44 -24.27 -8.45
N GLY A 167 9.25 -24.54 -8.98
CA GLY A 167 8.27 -25.46 -8.44
C GLY A 167 7.16 -24.74 -7.68
N LEU A 168 6.72 -25.27 -6.52
CA LEU A 168 5.68 -24.58 -5.76
C LEU A 168 6.17 -23.26 -5.19
N GLU A 169 5.50 -22.19 -5.54
CA GLU A 169 5.75 -20.82 -5.10
C GLU A 169 4.50 -20.20 -4.48
N ALA A 170 4.68 -19.34 -3.46
CA ALA A 170 3.54 -18.64 -2.88
C ALA A 170 2.87 -17.70 -3.88
N LEU A 171 1.53 -17.68 -3.85
CA LEU A 171 0.74 -16.71 -4.60
C LEU A 171 0.83 -15.30 -3.97
N ALA A 172 1.27 -15.21 -2.72
CA ALA A 172 1.47 -13.94 -2.02
C ALA A 172 2.57 -13.09 -2.67
N VAL A 173 2.34 -11.77 -2.71
CA VAL A 173 3.37 -10.80 -3.13
C VAL A 173 4.56 -10.90 -2.19
N PHE A 174 4.34 -10.68 -0.90
CA PHE A 174 5.41 -10.72 0.10
C PHE A 174 5.62 -12.12 0.65
N ILE A 175 6.85 -12.62 0.55
CA ILE A 175 7.22 -13.94 1.10
C ILE A 175 8.40 -13.84 2.07
N CYS A 176 8.48 -14.75 3.02
CA CYS A 176 9.61 -14.90 3.92
C CYS A 176 10.56 -16.04 3.45
N ARG A 177 11.66 -16.28 4.17
CA ARG A 177 12.61 -17.35 3.85
C ARG A 177 11.98 -18.75 3.75
N GLY A 178 10.84 -18.96 4.41
CA GLY A 178 10.09 -20.22 4.30
C GLY A 178 9.18 -20.30 3.06
N GLY A 179 9.22 -19.32 2.17
CA GLY A 179 8.48 -19.27 0.92
C GLY A 179 7.02 -18.88 1.07
N LEU A 180 6.49 -18.75 2.28
CA LEU A 180 5.11 -18.35 2.52
C LEU A 180 5.01 -16.89 2.98
N MET A 181 3.80 -16.37 2.96
CA MET A 181 3.45 -15.03 3.39
C MET A 181 3.90 -14.75 4.83
N PRO A 182 4.60 -13.62 5.12
CA PRO A 182 4.98 -13.25 6.47
C PRO A 182 3.76 -13.04 7.38
N GLY A 183 3.81 -13.57 8.59
CA GLY A 183 2.79 -13.31 9.61
C GLY A 183 2.97 -11.96 10.31
N ALA A 184 2.02 -11.63 11.19
CA ALA A 184 2.03 -10.40 11.99
C ALA A 184 3.35 -10.22 12.78
N ASP A 185 3.83 -11.27 13.41
CA ASP A 185 5.07 -11.23 14.20
C ASP A 185 6.31 -10.99 13.33
N SER A 186 6.31 -11.49 12.10
CA SER A 186 7.40 -11.22 11.15
C SER A 186 7.44 -9.74 10.78
N TRP A 187 6.30 -9.16 10.40
CA TRP A 187 6.19 -7.73 10.10
C TRP A 187 6.52 -6.85 11.32
N LYS A 188 6.09 -7.27 12.51
CA LYS A 188 6.47 -6.61 13.77
C LYS A 188 7.99 -6.65 13.98
N ARG A 189 8.64 -7.80 13.78
CA ARG A 189 10.10 -7.95 13.88
C ARG A 189 10.84 -7.09 12.87
N TYR A 190 10.38 -7.04 11.60
CA TYR A 190 11.00 -6.20 10.56
C TYR A 190 10.96 -4.72 10.97
N ARG A 191 9.82 -4.25 11.42
CA ARG A 191 9.67 -2.87 11.92
C ARG A 191 10.55 -2.58 13.14
N HIS A 192 10.64 -3.50 14.11
CA HIS A 192 11.51 -3.32 15.28
C HIS A 192 12.99 -3.29 14.90
N ALA A 193 13.40 -4.12 13.94
CA ALA A 193 14.75 -4.11 13.44
C ALA A 193 15.07 -2.83 12.67
N ALA A 194 14.11 -2.33 11.87
CA ALA A 194 14.21 -1.05 11.20
C ALA A 194 14.39 0.10 12.19
N TRP A 195 13.54 0.17 13.21
CA TRP A 195 13.65 1.18 14.25
C TRP A 195 15.02 1.20 14.95
N ARG A 196 15.54 0.02 15.33
CA ARG A 196 16.87 -0.07 15.95
C ARG A 196 17.98 0.45 15.04
N ARG A 197 17.89 0.17 13.72
CA ARG A 197 18.86 0.69 12.75
C ARG A 197 18.78 2.20 12.63
N MET A 198 17.59 2.75 12.51
CA MET A 198 17.37 4.19 12.45
C MET A 198 17.98 4.91 13.65
N VAL A 199 17.68 4.44 14.86
CA VAL A 199 18.22 5.03 16.09
C VAL A 199 19.74 4.87 16.17
N GLY A 200 20.28 3.73 15.74
CA GLY A 200 21.73 3.45 15.78
C GLY A 200 22.54 4.16 14.71
N LEU A 201 21.90 4.68 13.64
CA LEU A 201 22.52 5.42 12.55
C LEU A 201 22.14 6.90 12.57
N ALA A 202 21.35 7.34 13.54
CA ALA A 202 20.92 8.72 13.63
C ALA A 202 22.12 9.64 13.93
N ASP A 203 22.20 10.73 13.20
CA ASP A 203 23.18 11.80 13.32
C ASP A 203 22.50 13.18 13.22
N GLU A 204 23.28 14.24 13.11
CA GLU A 204 22.77 15.62 13.04
C GLU A 204 21.98 15.91 11.76
N THR A 205 22.14 15.10 10.72
CA THR A 205 21.46 15.24 9.42
C THR A 205 20.15 14.47 9.35
N THR A 206 19.88 13.63 10.35
CA THR A 206 18.71 12.75 10.33
C THR A 206 17.46 13.47 10.85
N PRO A 207 16.27 13.17 10.32
CA PRO A 207 15.03 13.76 10.79
C PRO A 207 14.78 13.39 12.26
N HIS A 208 14.19 14.29 13.01
CA HIS A 208 13.85 14.05 14.41
C HIS A 208 13.02 12.77 14.58
N LEU A 209 13.48 11.85 15.41
CA LEU A 209 12.79 10.61 15.70
C LEU A 209 11.92 10.77 16.97
N PRO A 210 10.64 10.35 16.94
CA PRO A 210 9.80 10.45 18.13
C PRO A 210 10.24 9.46 19.22
N ALA A 211 9.90 9.74 20.47
CA ALA A 211 10.21 8.87 21.60
C ALA A 211 9.57 7.47 21.47
N LYS A 212 8.42 7.39 20.83
CA LYS A 212 7.69 6.12 20.61
C LYS A 212 7.97 5.57 19.22
N ARG A 213 8.27 4.28 19.14
CA ARG A 213 8.46 3.55 17.88
C ARG A 213 7.20 3.60 17.03
N TRP A 214 7.36 3.90 15.74
CA TRP A 214 6.26 3.85 14.78
C TRP A 214 5.67 2.45 14.63
N ARG A 215 4.39 2.42 14.31
CA ARG A 215 3.62 1.22 13.96
C ARG A 215 3.30 1.24 12.47
N TRP A 216 3.04 0.08 11.87
CA TRP A 216 2.56 0.01 10.49
C TRP A 216 1.27 0.80 10.26
N HIS A 217 0.46 0.95 11.31
CA HIS A 217 -0.78 1.74 11.24
C HIS A 217 -0.52 3.24 11.11
N ASP A 218 0.61 3.70 11.56
CA ASP A 218 0.97 5.13 11.48
C ASP A 218 1.19 5.57 10.03
N LEU A 219 1.57 4.66 9.11
CA LEU A 219 1.62 4.94 7.67
C LEU A 219 0.24 5.27 7.10
N ARG A 220 -0.81 4.62 7.59
CA ARG A 220 -2.18 4.93 7.21
C ARG A 220 -2.65 6.29 7.75
N HIS A 221 -2.23 6.67 8.97
CA HIS A 221 -2.46 8.02 9.48
C HIS A 221 -1.74 9.05 8.60
N THR A 222 -0.48 8.78 8.27
CA THR A 222 0.32 9.64 7.38
C THR A 222 -0.36 9.81 6.02
N TYR A 223 -0.86 8.73 5.41
CA TYR A 223 -1.64 8.79 4.17
C TYR A 223 -2.84 9.73 4.27
N ALA A 224 -3.63 9.62 5.35
CA ALA A 224 -4.81 10.45 5.54
C ALA A 224 -4.45 11.93 5.69
N LEU A 225 -3.42 12.22 6.49
CA LEU A 225 -2.94 13.56 6.76
C LEU A 225 -2.31 14.23 5.53
N GLN A 226 -1.73 13.47 4.61
CA GLN A 226 -1.17 13.98 3.36
C GLN A 226 -2.23 14.16 2.27
N LEU A 227 -3.13 13.21 2.12
CA LEU A 227 -4.12 13.24 1.04
C LEU A 227 -5.15 14.35 1.25
N LEU A 228 -5.55 14.64 2.50
CA LEU A 228 -6.62 15.59 2.76
C LEU A 228 -6.26 17.03 2.35
N PRO A 229 -5.17 17.65 2.83
CA PRO A 229 -4.78 19.01 2.43
C PRO A 229 -4.54 19.11 0.94
N TYR A 230 -3.98 18.08 0.33
CA TYR A 230 -3.76 18.07 -1.11
C TYR A 230 -5.08 18.12 -1.89
N LEU A 231 -6.08 17.31 -1.51
CA LEU A 231 -7.40 17.35 -2.15
C LEU A 231 -8.10 18.70 -1.93
N GLU A 232 -7.91 19.30 -0.75
CA GLU A 232 -8.43 20.64 -0.44
C GLU A 232 -7.81 21.69 -1.36
N ASN A 233 -6.49 21.72 -1.49
CA ASN A 233 -5.75 22.63 -2.36
C ASN A 233 -6.11 22.43 -3.85
N LEU A 234 -6.21 21.17 -4.31
CA LEU A 234 -6.59 20.86 -5.67
C LEU A 234 -8.00 21.41 -5.99
N MET A 235 -8.94 21.22 -5.08
CA MET A 235 -10.32 21.67 -5.28
C MET A 235 -10.46 23.18 -5.18
N ASP A 236 -9.63 23.83 -4.36
CA ASP A 236 -9.62 25.31 -4.26
C ASP A 236 -9.00 25.97 -5.51
N GLY A 237 -8.02 25.32 -6.14
CA GLY A 237 -7.35 25.80 -7.34
C GLY A 237 -8.15 25.63 -8.64
N GLU A 238 -8.98 24.60 -8.74
CA GLU A 238 -9.76 24.29 -9.95
C GLU A 238 -11.16 24.92 -9.98
N GLU A 239 -11.58 25.60 -8.93
CA GLU A 239 -12.94 26.09 -8.82
C GLU A 239 -13.09 27.52 -9.37
N PRO A 240 -13.92 27.74 -10.43
CA PRO A 240 -14.27 29.07 -10.87
C PRO A 240 -14.99 29.85 -9.77
N ASP A 241 -14.72 31.15 -9.63
CA ASP A 241 -15.30 32.03 -8.60
C ASP A 241 -16.83 31.97 -8.49
N HIS A 242 -17.52 31.70 -9.59
CA HIS A 242 -18.97 31.57 -9.58
C HIS A 242 -19.45 30.26 -8.91
N ALA A 243 -18.72 29.17 -9.04
CA ALA A 243 -19.05 27.91 -8.40
C ALA A 243 -18.80 28.00 -6.89
N ARG A 244 -17.72 28.70 -6.45
CA ARG A 244 -17.45 29.04 -5.04
C ARG A 244 -18.62 29.86 -4.42
N ARG A 245 -19.20 30.81 -5.15
CA ARG A 245 -20.38 31.57 -4.70
C ARG A 245 -21.62 30.70 -4.63
N GLN A 246 -21.85 29.79 -5.57
CA GLN A 246 -22.98 28.88 -5.57
C GLN A 246 -22.92 27.85 -4.44
N ARG A 247 -21.72 27.38 -4.01
CA ARG A 247 -21.58 26.51 -2.85
C ARG A 247 -22.06 27.19 -1.55
N ARG A 248 -21.82 28.48 -1.39
CA ARG A 248 -22.28 29.23 -0.22
C ARG A 248 -23.81 29.37 -0.16
N HIS A 249 -24.50 29.18 -1.26
CA HIS A 249 -25.95 29.39 -1.37
C HIS A 249 -26.77 28.10 -1.60
N ARG A 250 -26.17 26.98 -1.95
CA ARG A 250 -26.91 25.72 -2.12
C ARG A 250 -26.85 24.88 -0.87
N SER A 251 -28.01 24.40 -0.48
CA SER A 251 -28.23 23.46 0.60
C SER A 251 -27.15 22.37 0.65
N TYR A 252 -26.52 22.26 1.78
CA TYR A 252 -25.33 21.50 2.17
C TYR A 252 -25.32 20.02 1.79
N LEU A 253 -26.42 19.43 1.35
CA LEU A 253 -26.59 17.98 1.34
C LEU A 253 -26.38 17.27 0.01
N THR A 254 -26.58 17.88 -1.13
CA THR A 254 -26.61 17.13 -2.40
C THR A 254 -25.44 17.39 -3.36
N GLY A 255 -24.84 18.58 -3.35
CA GLY A 255 -23.70 18.93 -4.22
C GLY A 255 -22.34 18.63 -3.59
N HIS A 256 -22.23 18.74 -2.26
CA HIS A 256 -20.97 18.65 -1.52
C HIS A 256 -20.45 17.24 -1.27
N ILE A 257 -21.33 16.23 -1.23
CA ILE A 257 -20.93 14.85 -0.94
C ILE A 257 -19.94 14.31 -1.99
N ARG A 258 -20.08 14.74 -3.24
CA ARG A 258 -19.25 14.24 -4.36
C ARG A 258 -17.83 14.80 -4.34
N TYR A 259 -17.65 16.02 -3.82
CA TYR A 259 -16.38 16.76 -3.87
C TYR A 259 -15.84 17.13 -2.46
N ASN A 260 -16.32 16.50 -1.41
CA ASN A 260 -15.81 16.76 -0.07
C ASN A 260 -14.51 15.95 0.17
N PRO A 261 -13.33 16.61 0.31
CA PRO A 261 -12.05 15.97 0.52
C PRO A 261 -12.06 14.96 1.67
N LEU A 262 -12.69 15.34 2.78
CA LEU A 262 -12.81 14.47 3.96
C LEU A 262 -13.58 13.19 3.66
N LEU A 263 -14.67 13.26 2.89
CA LEU A 263 -15.43 12.08 2.50
C LEU A 263 -14.66 11.20 1.52
N ILE A 264 -13.84 11.79 0.63
CA ILE A 264 -12.94 11.05 -0.25
C ILE A 264 -11.93 10.28 0.58
N VAL A 265 -11.23 10.94 1.50
CA VAL A 265 -10.26 10.30 2.42
C VAL A 265 -10.95 9.23 3.25
N SER A 266 -12.12 9.52 3.84
CA SER A 266 -12.91 8.59 4.63
C SER A 266 -13.25 7.31 3.85
N ARG A 267 -13.72 7.46 2.61
CA ARG A 267 -14.03 6.32 1.71
C ARG A 267 -12.77 5.53 1.34
N ARG A 268 -11.68 6.19 0.99
CA ARG A 268 -10.40 5.54 0.67
C ARG A 268 -9.85 4.75 1.85
N LEU A 269 -9.98 5.28 3.05
CA LEU A 269 -9.63 4.57 4.26
C LEU A 269 -10.65 3.47 4.63
N GLY A 270 -11.84 3.46 4.05
CA GLY A 270 -12.92 2.53 4.42
C GLY A 270 -13.40 2.77 5.85
N HIS A 271 -13.54 4.03 6.25
CA HIS A 271 -14.20 4.39 7.50
C HIS A 271 -15.72 4.29 7.34
N SER A 272 -16.41 3.86 8.39
CA SER A 272 -17.86 3.77 8.40
C SER A 272 -18.52 5.11 8.68
N SER A 273 -17.78 6.03 9.32
CA SER A 273 -18.21 7.39 9.63
C SER A 273 -17.06 8.36 9.34
N PRO A 274 -17.34 9.54 8.77
CA PRO A 274 -16.38 10.64 8.63
C PRO A 274 -15.75 11.06 9.96
N GLU A 275 -16.46 10.95 11.06
CA GLU A 275 -15.99 11.25 12.43
C GLU A 275 -14.70 10.47 12.75
N THR A 276 -14.61 9.22 12.30
CA THR A 276 -13.39 8.44 12.45
C THR A 276 -12.21 9.07 11.69
N THR A 277 -12.47 9.83 10.64
CA THR A 277 -11.45 10.57 9.90
C THR A 277 -11.09 11.86 10.60
N TYR A 278 -12.04 12.54 11.23
CA TYR A 278 -11.76 13.72 12.06
C TYR A 278 -10.77 13.45 13.19
N ALA A 279 -10.84 12.28 13.82
CA ALA A 279 -9.86 11.90 14.85
C ALA A 279 -8.40 11.85 14.35
N TYR A 280 -8.18 11.84 13.04
CA TYR A 280 -6.83 11.99 12.45
C TYR A 280 -6.44 13.46 12.28
N LEU A 281 -7.42 14.35 12.20
CA LEU A 281 -7.22 15.77 11.94
C LEU A 281 -6.93 16.56 13.23
N GLU A 282 -7.36 16.06 14.40
CA GLU A 282 -7.00 16.66 15.69
C GLU A 282 -5.49 16.75 15.94
N TYR A 283 -4.70 16.06 15.11
CA TYR A 283 -3.23 16.09 15.12
C TYR A 283 -2.63 17.05 14.08
N THR A 284 -3.45 17.76 13.28
CA THR A 284 -2.98 18.48 12.08
C THR A 284 -2.56 19.91 12.34
N ASP A 285 -3.06 20.58 13.35
CA ASP A 285 -2.80 22.02 13.53
C ASP A 285 -1.31 22.36 13.69
N ASP A 286 -0.50 21.42 14.20
CA ASP A 286 0.95 21.60 14.37
C ASP A 286 1.80 21.13 13.17
N LEU A 287 1.21 20.38 12.22
CA LEU A 287 1.97 19.65 11.18
C LEU A 287 1.71 20.12 9.75
N ILE A 288 0.70 20.97 9.52
CA ILE A 288 0.30 21.39 8.17
C ILE A 288 1.46 22.07 7.42
N HIS A 289 2.21 22.91 8.08
CA HIS A 289 3.29 23.68 7.46
C HIS A 289 4.46 22.81 7.01
N ASP A 290 4.84 21.84 7.81
CA ASP A 290 5.94 20.89 7.52
C ASP A 290 5.55 19.90 6.40
N PHE A 291 4.26 19.59 6.28
CA PHE A 291 3.75 18.70 5.24
C PHE A 291 3.71 19.35 3.86
N GLU A 292 3.37 20.62 3.76
CA GLU A 292 3.30 21.32 2.47
C GLU A 292 4.66 21.42 1.79
N GLU A 293 5.71 21.66 2.56
CA GLU A 293 7.06 21.78 2.03
C GLU A 293 7.65 20.43 1.63
N ALA A 294 7.50 19.42 2.46
CA ALA A 294 7.95 18.06 2.16
C ALA A 294 7.21 17.45 0.96
N PHE A 295 5.92 17.75 0.81
CA PHE A 295 5.10 17.26 -0.28
C PHE A 295 5.45 17.92 -1.61
N ARG A 296 5.70 19.24 -1.63
CA ARG A 296 6.20 19.97 -2.81
C ARG A 296 7.54 19.42 -3.31
N ASN A 297 8.43 19.08 -2.40
CA ASN A 297 9.76 18.57 -2.75
C ASN A 297 9.71 17.10 -3.25
N TRP A 298 8.71 16.34 -2.86
CA TRP A 298 8.52 14.96 -3.33
C TRP A 298 7.92 14.90 -4.74
N LEU A 299 7.10 15.86 -5.10
CA LEU A 299 6.39 15.93 -6.37
C LEU A 299 7.18 16.68 -7.45
N GLY A 300 8.34 17.25 -7.12
CA GLY A 300 9.15 18.08 -8.03
C GLY A 300 9.77 17.35 -9.22
N ASP A 301 9.73 16.02 -9.27
CA ASP A 301 10.31 15.22 -10.35
C ASP A 301 9.30 14.71 -11.40
N GLY A 302 8.14 15.34 -11.49
CA GLY A 302 7.24 15.32 -12.65
C GLY A 302 6.70 13.95 -13.05
N GLU A 303 5.62 13.55 -12.45
CA GLU A 303 4.55 12.74 -13.04
C GLU A 303 3.35 12.66 -12.05
N ALA A 304 2.15 12.29 -12.53
CA ALA A 304 0.90 12.44 -11.82
C ALA A 304 0.91 12.04 -10.33
N THR A 305 0.55 12.97 -9.46
CA THR A 305 0.57 12.83 -8.02
C THR A 305 -0.50 11.86 -7.52
N TYR A 306 -0.32 11.27 -6.33
CA TYR A 306 -1.33 10.41 -5.68
C TYR A 306 -2.74 11.00 -5.66
N ALA A 307 -2.87 12.30 -5.61
CA ALA A 307 -4.16 12.95 -5.60
C ALA A 307 -4.69 13.24 -6.99
N GLN A 308 -3.85 13.51 -7.99
CA GLN A 308 -4.26 13.53 -9.39
C GLN A 308 -4.76 12.14 -9.80
N ILE A 309 -4.07 11.09 -9.37
CA ILE A 309 -4.48 9.71 -9.57
C ILE A 309 -5.79 9.41 -8.82
N ALA A 310 -5.93 9.86 -7.57
CA ALA A 310 -7.16 9.71 -6.79
C ALA A 310 -8.31 10.54 -7.39
N ALA A 311 -8.04 11.76 -7.86
CA ALA A 311 -9.01 12.62 -8.53
C ALA A 311 -9.44 12.01 -9.88
N HIS A 312 -8.50 11.48 -10.66
CA HIS A 312 -8.78 10.79 -11.93
C HIS A 312 -9.62 9.52 -11.70
N ALA A 313 -9.28 8.71 -10.73
CA ALA A 313 -10.05 7.51 -10.36
C ALA A 313 -11.47 7.83 -9.82
N LEU A 314 -11.71 9.07 -9.40
CA LEU A 314 -13.02 9.56 -8.97
C LEU A 314 -13.78 10.30 -10.08
N GLY A 315 -13.20 10.40 -11.28
CA GLY A 315 -13.80 11.12 -12.41
C GLY A 315 -13.80 12.64 -12.23
N VAL A 316 -12.94 13.19 -11.37
CA VAL A 316 -12.88 14.63 -11.05
C VAL A 316 -12.00 15.40 -12.07
N GLY A 317 -11.12 14.71 -12.82
CA GLY A 317 -10.16 15.33 -13.73
C GLY A 317 -10.49 15.23 -15.24
N ALA A 318 -11.64 14.71 -15.65
CA ALA A 318 -11.87 14.34 -17.06
C ALA A 318 -12.56 15.39 -17.93
N ASN A 319 -12.76 16.65 -17.49
CA ASN A 319 -13.47 17.68 -18.26
C ASN A 319 -12.68 19.00 -18.41
N GLY A 320 -11.45 18.92 -18.89
CA GLY A 320 -10.66 20.12 -19.19
C GLY A 320 -9.82 19.98 -20.46
N GLY A 321 -10.46 19.88 -21.63
CA GLY A 321 -9.72 19.82 -22.88
C GLY A 321 -10.58 19.75 -24.13
N GLY A 322 -11.55 20.64 -24.23
CA GLY A 322 -12.21 20.97 -25.50
C GLY A 322 -11.79 22.37 -25.93
N THR A 323 -10.84 22.46 -26.82
CA THR A 323 -10.49 23.68 -27.53
C THR A 323 -11.25 23.77 -28.85
N PRO A 324 -11.53 24.97 -29.32
CA PRO A 324 -12.32 25.26 -30.52
C PRO A 324 -11.64 24.81 -31.81
#